data_3ce1ab8db22e769f87d5699eb0b9855c
#
_entry.id   3ce1ab8db22e769f87d5699eb0b9855c
#
_cell.length_a   1.000
_cell.length_b   1.000
_cell.length_c   1.000
_cell.angle_alpha   90.00
_cell.angle_beta   90.00
_cell.angle_gamma   90.00
#
_symmetry.space_group_name_H-M   'P 1'
#
loop_
_entity.id
_entity.type
_entity.pdbx_description
1 polymer ?
#
loop_
_entity_poly.entity_id
_entity_poly.type
_entity_poly.pdbx_seq_one_letter_code
_entity_poly.pdbx_strand_id
1 'polypeptide(L)'
;MELNYWDGIMQSIAYLRSRYGWRVVIKDFVGFLGKESAIASSIGLCISHECEWCMKLKTHDALWERCQRGNMLLRNACARQRCWFIGNAWCGIPEFVFPVFYGDQVIGAVCIGGFPHDDERNRVRARRAVALAGSDPALLEHWKDTFTVSKADTQAMAAASGAIGAWLTLYYTQLKEFGIVREGEIYRANTAKLLTLSHAMAFIRSSWKEEIHAADIARFCHCSVSHLSHLFKKNLQRSITEVIEEERLTRAKRMLADTDMRVTDIAMACGFGDPNYFSFVFRRGSGMTPSAFRASIRKGRALP
;
A
#
# COMPACT_ATOMS: atom_id res chain seq x y z
N MET A 1 -6.72 26.56 0.24
CA MET A 1 -6.60 25.09 0.09
C MET A 1 -5.24 24.86 -0.53
N GLU A 2 -4.20 24.73 0.32
CA GLU A 2 -2.86 24.38 -0.17
C GLU A 2 -2.96 22.99 -0.82
N LEU A 3 -2.73 22.92 -2.13
CA LEU A 3 -2.60 21.66 -2.86
C LEU A 3 -1.36 20.97 -2.30
N ASN A 4 -1.59 20.00 -1.42
CA ASN A 4 -0.54 19.10 -1.01
C ASN A 4 -0.17 18.28 -2.28
N TYR A 5 1.02 18.52 -2.82
CA TYR A 5 1.53 17.83 -4.03
C TYR A 5 1.38 16.31 -3.95
N TRP A 6 1.41 15.77 -2.74
CA TRP A 6 1.28 14.36 -2.48
C TRP A 6 -0.14 13.83 -2.74
N ASP A 7 -1.16 14.64 -2.48
CA ASP A 7 -2.55 14.25 -2.75
C ASP A 7 -2.79 14.01 -4.25
N GLY A 8 -2.12 14.77 -5.13
CA GLY A 8 -2.15 14.56 -6.57
C GLY A 8 -1.55 13.22 -7.00
N ILE A 9 -0.42 12.82 -6.41
CA ILE A 9 0.20 11.50 -6.66
C ILE A 9 -0.75 10.39 -6.19
N MET A 10 -1.32 10.52 -5.00
CA MET A 10 -2.23 9.52 -4.44
C MET A 10 -3.53 9.39 -5.24
N GLN A 11 -4.09 10.50 -5.72
CA GLN A 11 -5.24 10.50 -6.62
C GLN A 11 -4.90 9.84 -7.96
N SER A 12 -3.72 10.11 -8.52
CA SER A 12 -3.25 9.47 -9.75
C SER A 12 -3.11 7.96 -9.58
N ILE A 13 -2.52 7.50 -8.46
CA ILE A 13 -2.40 6.07 -8.14
C ILE A 13 -3.78 5.43 -7.98
N ALA A 14 -4.71 6.10 -7.28
CA ALA A 14 -6.07 5.62 -7.11
C ALA A 14 -6.82 5.52 -8.46
N TYR A 15 -6.64 6.50 -9.34
CA TYR A 15 -7.17 6.49 -10.70
C TYR A 15 -6.61 5.31 -11.51
N LEU A 16 -5.29 5.10 -11.52
CA LEU A 16 -4.65 4.00 -12.24
C LEU A 16 -5.16 2.64 -11.75
N ARG A 17 -5.33 2.50 -10.43
CA ARG A 17 -5.91 1.29 -9.82
C ARG A 17 -7.35 1.06 -10.28
N SER A 18 -8.21 2.09 -10.25
CA SER A 18 -9.62 1.96 -10.61
C SER A 18 -9.83 1.79 -12.12
N ARG A 19 -9.06 2.48 -12.96
CA ARG A 19 -9.23 2.49 -14.41
C ARG A 19 -8.61 1.30 -15.10
N TYR A 20 -7.43 0.86 -14.62
CA TYR A 20 -6.63 -0.19 -15.27
C TYR A 20 -6.46 -1.45 -14.42
N GLY A 21 -6.90 -1.45 -13.18
CA GLY A 21 -6.63 -2.56 -12.24
C GLY A 21 -5.17 -2.68 -11.81
N TRP A 22 -4.32 -1.69 -12.11
CA TRP A 22 -2.90 -1.75 -11.80
C TRP A 22 -2.61 -1.56 -10.31
N ARG A 23 -1.62 -2.29 -9.82
CA ARG A 23 -1.07 -2.10 -8.48
C ARG A 23 0.22 -1.31 -8.58
N VAL A 24 0.14 -0.04 -8.21
CA VAL A 24 1.30 0.86 -8.22
C VAL A 24 1.97 0.83 -6.86
N VAL A 25 3.28 0.59 -6.85
CA VAL A 25 4.13 0.57 -5.65
C VAL A 25 5.33 1.49 -5.89
N ILE A 26 5.57 2.39 -4.94
CA ILE A 26 6.75 3.27 -4.97
C ILE A 26 7.83 2.66 -4.08
N LYS A 27 9.00 2.43 -4.63
CA LYS A 27 10.19 2.00 -3.90
C LYS A 27 11.07 3.19 -3.59
N ASP A 28 11.30 3.45 -2.31
CA ASP A 28 12.22 4.48 -1.82
C ASP A 28 13.54 3.81 -1.46
N PHE A 29 14.59 4.09 -2.20
CA PHE A 29 15.90 3.48 -2.00
C PHE A 29 16.83 4.30 -1.09
N VAL A 30 16.45 5.54 -0.80
CA VAL A 30 17.27 6.47 -0.01
C VAL A 30 16.55 7.02 1.23
N GLY A 31 15.28 6.69 1.42
CA GLY A 31 14.49 7.03 2.63
C GLY A 31 14.00 8.46 2.68
N PHE A 32 13.78 9.11 1.53
CA PHE A 32 13.33 10.50 1.47
C PHE A 32 11.83 10.68 1.68
N LEU A 33 11.02 9.66 1.35
CA LEU A 33 9.57 9.73 1.47
C LEU A 33 9.08 9.87 2.92
N GLY A 34 9.87 9.45 3.89
CA GLY A 34 9.50 9.51 5.31
C GLY A 34 9.95 10.75 6.05
N LYS A 35 10.39 11.77 5.34
CA LYS A 35 10.89 13.01 5.97
C LYS A 35 9.77 13.93 6.45
N GLU A 36 8.60 13.86 5.84
CA GLU A 36 7.41 14.63 6.23
C GLU A 36 6.31 13.73 6.78
N SER A 37 5.73 14.11 7.92
CA SER A 37 4.67 13.34 8.58
C SER A 37 3.38 13.24 7.76
N ALA A 38 3.05 14.27 6.99
CA ALA A 38 1.88 14.28 6.11
C ALA A 38 2.00 13.24 4.99
N ILE A 39 3.22 13.06 4.45
CA ILE A 39 3.52 12.05 3.44
C ILE A 39 3.51 10.65 4.06
N ALA A 40 4.09 10.49 5.25
CA ALA A 40 4.13 9.18 5.93
C ALA A 40 2.73 8.58 6.14
N SER A 41 1.70 9.39 6.35
CA SER A 41 0.31 8.94 6.51
C SER A 41 -0.32 8.44 5.21
N SER A 42 0.02 9.04 4.07
CA SER A 42 -0.53 8.68 2.75
C SER A 42 0.28 7.56 2.07
N ILE A 43 1.59 7.50 2.32
CA ILE A 43 2.55 6.55 1.71
C ILE A 43 2.25 5.09 2.02
N GLY A 44 1.68 4.78 3.19
CA GLY A 44 1.28 3.42 3.52
C GLY A 44 0.47 2.72 2.42
N LEU A 45 -0.13 3.50 1.52
CA LEU A 45 -0.95 3.01 0.40
C LEU A 45 -0.16 2.51 -0.82
N CYS A 46 1.13 2.83 -0.94
CA CYS A 46 1.87 2.55 -2.17
C CYS A 46 3.33 2.09 -2.01
N ILE A 47 3.79 1.79 -0.78
CA ILE A 47 5.18 1.30 -0.59
C ILE A 47 5.26 -0.23 -0.56
N SER A 48 4.17 -0.94 -0.28
CA SER A 48 4.17 -2.39 -0.16
C SER A 48 3.14 -3.07 -1.05
N HIS A 49 3.44 -4.30 -1.46
CA HIS A 49 2.46 -5.14 -2.14
C HIS A 49 1.38 -5.59 -1.16
N GLU A 50 0.12 -5.35 -1.53
CA GLU A 50 -1.07 -5.66 -0.74
C GLU A 50 -1.85 -6.87 -1.28
N CYS A 51 -1.31 -7.58 -2.29
CA CYS A 51 -1.98 -8.77 -2.79
C CYS A 51 -1.96 -9.89 -1.75
N GLU A 52 -3.01 -10.68 -1.70
CA GLU A 52 -3.18 -11.77 -0.75
C GLU A 52 -1.99 -12.73 -0.74
N TRP A 53 -1.47 -13.07 -1.92
CA TRP A 53 -0.26 -13.85 -2.09
C TRP A 53 0.93 -13.31 -1.28
N CYS A 54 1.25 -12.01 -1.48
CA CYS A 54 2.34 -11.37 -0.75
C CYS A 54 2.07 -11.30 0.75
N MET A 55 0.81 -11.05 1.14
CA MET A 55 0.43 -10.96 2.55
C MET A 55 0.62 -12.30 3.26
N LYS A 56 0.17 -13.40 2.65
CA LYS A 56 0.35 -14.75 3.20
C LYS A 56 1.83 -15.15 3.30
N LEU A 57 2.65 -14.86 2.30
CA LEU A 57 4.07 -15.17 2.35
C LEU A 57 4.83 -14.37 3.41
N LYS A 58 4.44 -13.12 3.65
CA LYS A 58 5.10 -12.23 4.63
C LYS A 58 4.86 -12.61 6.10
N THR A 59 3.96 -13.52 6.39
CA THR A 59 3.79 -14.06 7.76
C THR A 59 4.99 -14.89 8.23
N HIS A 60 5.87 -15.30 7.31
CA HIS A 60 7.06 -16.10 7.61
C HIS A 60 8.32 -15.23 7.67
N ASP A 61 9.06 -15.25 8.79
CA ASP A 61 10.26 -14.42 9.03
C ASP A 61 11.30 -14.52 7.90
N ALA A 62 11.64 -15.74 7.49
CA ALA A 62 12.63 -15.98 6.44
C ALA A 62 12.21 -15.39 5.08
N LEU A 63 10.92 -15.35 4.79
CA LEU A 63 10.38 -14.80 3.55
C LEU A 63 10.25 -13.28 3.62
N TRP A 64 9.98 -12.76 4.80
CA TRP A 64 10.06 -11.35 5.07
C TRP A 64 11.44 -10.78 4.79
N GLU A 65 12.50 -11.41 5.32
CA GLU A 65 13.88 -11.00 5.03
C GLU A 65 14.23 -11.07 3.54
N ARG A 66 13.70 -12.08 2.82
CA ARG A 66 13.88 -12.16 1.35
C ARG A 66 13.23 -10.99 0.63
N CYS A 67 12.05 -10.57 1.07
CA CYS A 67 11.36 -9.40 0.53
C CYS A 67 12.19 -8.12 0.74
N GLN A 68 12.78 -7.96 1.94
CA GLN A 68 13.66 -6.84 2.25
C GLN A 68 14.93 -6.83 1.38
N ARG A 69 15.58 -7.99 1.24
CA ARG A 69 16.75 -8.14 0.36
C ARG A 69 16.42 -7.88 -1.12
N GLY A 70 15.22 -8.19 -1.54
CA GLY A 70 14.71 -7.92 -2.89
C GLY A 70 14.78 -6.44 -3.29
N ASN A 71 14.55 -5.53 -2.35
CA ASN A 71 14.64 -4.08 -2.61
C ASN A 71 16.07 -3.64 -2.97
N MET A 72 17.10 -4.22 -2.34
CA MET A 72 18.48 -3.92 -2.67
C MET A 72 18.85 -4.46 -4.06
N LEU A 73 18.41 -5.67 -4.40
CA LEU A 73 18.62 -6.23 -5.74
C LEU A 73 17.93 -5.42 -6.82
N LEU A 74 16.71 -4.94 -6.54
CA LEU A 74 15.96 -4.08 -7.43
C LEU A 74 16.69 -2.74 -7.65
N ARG A 75 17.19 -2.10 -6.60
CA ARG A 75 18.00 -0.87 -6.69
C ARG A 75 19.19 -1.07 -7.62
N ASN A 76 19.93 -2.17 -7.45
CA ASN A 76 21.08 -2.48 -8.29
C ASN A 76 20.69 -2.73 -9.76
N ALA A 77 19.54 -3.36 -9.99
CA ALA A 77 18.99 -3.55 -11.34
C ALA A 77 18.63 -2.20 -11.97
N CYS A 78 17.95 -1.32 -11.25
CA CYS A 78 17.60 0.03 -11.69
C CYS A 78 18.85 0.83 -12.05
N ALA A 79 19.91 0.79 -11.24
CA ALA A 79 21.15 1.49 -11.49
C ALA A 79 21.86 1.02 -12.77
N ARG A 80 21.77 -0.28 -13.10
CA ARG A 80 22.38 -0.87 -14.30
C ARG A 80 21.56 -0.62 -15.57
N GLN A 81 20.22 -0.82 -15.50
CA GLN A 81 19.34 -0.74 -16.66
C GLN A 81 19.12 0.70 -17.11
N ARG A 82 19.00 1.63 -16.20
CA ARG A 82 18.76 3.08 -16.43
C ARG A 82 17.51 3.41 -17.27
N CYS A 83 16.74 2.42 -17.64
CA CYS A 83 15.46 2.53 -18.34
C CYS A 83 14.45 1.59 -17.67
N TRP A 84 13.17 1.68 -18.05
CA TRP A 84 12.17 0.75 -17.57
C TRP A 84 12.43 -0.69 -18.04
N PHE A 85 12.03 -1.64 -17.22
CA PHE A 85 12.14 -3.07 -17.54
C PHE A 85 11.02 -3.85 -16.83
N ILE A 86 10.76 -5.07 -17.31
CA ILE A 86 9.92 -6.02 -16.58
C ILE A 86 10.84 -6.87 -15.70
N GLY A 87 10.69 -6.71 -14.39
CA GLY A 87 11.35 -7.50 -13.38
C GLY A 87 10.43 -8.58 -12.82
N ASN A 88 11.02 -9.47 -12.04
CA ASN A 88 10.27 -10.51 -11.36
C ASN A 88 10.64 -10.51 -9.88
N ALA A 89 9.65 -10.34 -9.01
CA ALA A 89 9.84 -10.49 -7.59
C ALA A 89 10.32 -11.93 -7.26
N TRP A 90 10.97 -12.10 -6.13
CA TRP A 90 11.48 -13.40 -5.67
C TRP A 90 10.36 -14.45 -5.53
N CYS A 91 9.13 -14.01 -5.29
CA CYS A 91 7.93 -14.85 -5.13
C CYS A 91 7.15 -15.08 -6.45
N GLY A 92 7.73 -14.73 -7.60
CA GLY A 92 7.14 -15.00 -8.91
C GLY A 92 6.11 -13.97 -9.38
N ILE A 93 6.03 -12.79 -8.77
CA ILE A 93 5.18 -11.70 -9.27
C ILE A 93 5.97 -10.87 -10.28
N PRO A 94 5.47 -10.73 -11.52
CA PRO A 94 6.04 -9.81 -12.49
C PRO A 94 5.70 -8.36 -12.14
N GLU A 95 6.67 -7.48 -12.37
CA GLU A 95 6.55 -6.05 -12.11
C GLU A 95 7.16 -5.26 -13.27
N PHE A 96 6.39 -4.31 -13.80
CA PHE A 96 6.94 -3.24 -14.62
C PHE A 96 7.67 -2.27 -13.67
N VAL A 97 8.95 -2.05 -13.90
CA VAL A 97 9.81 -1.23 -13.05
C VAL A 97 10.28 -0.02 -13.82
N PHE A 98 9.98 1.16 -13.31
CA PHE A 98 10.45 2.44 -13.83
C PHE A 98 11.42 3.08 -12.82
N PRO A 99 12.75 3.10 -13.09
CA PRO A 99 13.74 3.70 -12.20
C PRO A 99 13.56 5.21 -12.08
N VAL A 100 13.72 5.75 -10.88
CA VAL A 100 13.67 7.20 -10.60
C VAL A 100 15.06 7.67 -10.20
N PHE A 101 15.56 8.66 -10.91
CA PHE A 101 16.92 9.19 -10.74
C PHE A 101 16.92 10.64 -10.26
N TYR A 102 17.97 10.99 -9.53
CA TYR A 102 18.42 12.36 -9.30
C TYR A 102 19.89 12.43 -9.74
N GLY A 103 20.18 13.09 -10.85
CA GLY A 103 21.45 12.97 -11.53
C GLY A 103 21.77 11.50 -11.87
N ASP A 104 22.92 11.01 -11.43
CA ASP A 104 23.33 9.61 -11.61
C ASP A 104 22.86 8.67 -10.48
N GLN A 105 22.34 9.23 -9.40
CA GLN A 105 21.86 8.45 -8.27
C GLN A 105 20.45 7.90 -8.50
N VAL A 106 20.27 6.58 -8.39
CA VAL A 106 18.94 6.01 -8.31
C VAL A 106 18.36 6.25 -6.91
N ILE A 107 17.29 7.05 -6.84
CA ILE A 107 16.63 7.43 -5.57
C ILE A 107 15.43 6.55 -5.26
N GLY A 108 14.81 5.96 -6.27
CA GLY A 108 13.64 5.10 -6.10
C GLY A 108 13.25 4.37 -7.39
N ALA A 109 12.08 3.76 -7.36
CA ALA A 109 11.42 3.21 -8.54
C ALA A 109 9.90 3.25 -8.40
N VAL A 110 9.21 3.42 -9.51
CA VAL A 110 7.77 3.18 -9.62
C VAL A 110 7.57 1.78 -10.20
N CYS A 111 6.92 0.91 -9.43
CA CYS A 111 6.65 -0.45 -9.83
C CYS A 111 5.15 -0.62 -10.09
N ILE A 112 4.78 -1.22 -11.21
CA ILE A 112 3.39 -1.56 -11.53
C ILE A 112 3.29 -3.08 -11.65
N GLY A 113 2.39 -3.68 -10.88
CA GLY A 113 2.05 -5.10 -10.94
C GLY A 113 0.58 -5.32 -11.27
N GLY A 114 0.15 -6.58 -11.27
CA GLY A 114 -1.23 -6.97 -11.53
C GLY A 114 -1.47 -7.52 -12.94
N PHE A 115 -0.43 -7.69 -13.74
CA PHE A 115 -0.48 -8.31 -15.07
C PHE A 115 0.21 -9.68 -15.07
N PRO A 116 -0.27 -10.64 -15.87
CA PRO A 116 0.43 -11.88 -16.08
C PRO A 116 1.66 -11.65 -16.95
N HIS A 117 2.72 -12.33 -16.63
CA HIS A 117 3.86 -12.49 -17.52
C HIS A 117 4.09 -13.99 -17.63
N ASP A 118 3.85 -14.55 -18.80
CA ASP A 118 3.94 -15.99 -19.01
C ASP A 118 5.40 -16.41 -19.11
N ASP A 119 6.02 -16.48 -17.95
CA ASP A 119 7.37 -16.94 -17.77
C ASP A 119 7.32 -18.14 -16.81
N GLU A 120 7.70 -19.29 -17.28
CA GLU A 120 7.83 -20.51 -16.43
C GLU A 120 8.73 -20.22 -15.22
N ARG A 121 9.69 -19.31 -15.35
CA ARG A 121 10.51 -18.84 -14.22
C ARG A 121 9.67 -18.25 -13.09
N ASN A 122 8.57 -17.55 -13.40
CA ASN A 122 7.69 -17.00 -12.38
C ASN A 122 6.91 -18.08 -11.67
N ARG A 123 6.45 -19.09 -12.37
CA ARG A 123 5.80 -20.27 -11.78
C ARG A 123 6.76 -21.06 -10.90
N VAL A 124 7.99 -21.26 -11.34
CA VAL A 124 9.03 -21.92 -10.52
C VAL A 124 9.32 -21.13 -9.26
N ARG A 125 9.43 -19.80 -9.34
CA ARG A 125 9.62 -18.94 -8.18
C ARG A 125 8.44 -19.00 -7.21
N ALA A 126 7.21 -18.98 -7.72
CA ALA A 126 6.01 -19.10 -6.90
C ALA A 126 5.96 -20.43 -6.16
N ARG A 127 6.19 -21.56 -6.84
CA ARG A 127 6.29 -22.90 -6.21
C ARG A 127 7.38 -22.95 -5.14
N ARG A 128 8.54 -22.37 -5.44
CA ARG A 128 9.65 -22.30 -4.47
C ARG A 128 9.29 -21.44 -3.26
N ALA A 129 8.54 -20.35 -3.44
CA ALA A 129 8.09 -19.53 -2.34
C ALA A 129 7.15 -20.29 -1.41
N VAL A 130 6.20 -21.06 -1.94
CA VAL A 130 5.31 -21.95 -1.16
C VAL A 130 6.11 -22.99 -0.39
N ALA A 131 7.04 -23.66 -1.05
CA ALA A 131 7.88 -24.68 -0.40
C ALA A 131 8.71 -24.09 0.75
N LEU A 132 9.27 -22.88 0.58
CA LEU A 132 10.04 -22.19 1.61
C LEU A 132 9.16 -21.70 2.78
N ALA A 133 7.88 -21.43 2.52
CA ALA A 133 6.91 -21.10 3.55
C ALA A 133 6.46 -22.32 4.36
N GLY A 134 6.79 -23.54 3.94
CA GLY A 134 6.18 -24.75 4.49
C GLY A 134 4.65 -24.76 4.37
N SER A 135 4.13 -24.03 3.38
CA SER A 135 2.71 -23.78 3.20
C SER A 135 2.05 -24.79 2.28
N ASP A 136 0.74 -24.91 2.39
CA ASP A 136 -0.08 -25.73 1.53
C ASP A 136 0.13 -25.34 0.05
N PRO A 137 0.36 -26.29 -0.87
CA PRO A 137 0.38 -26.06 -2.31
C PRO A 137 -0.86 -25.32 -2.86
N ALA A 138 -2.02 -25.43 -2.21
CA ALA A 138 -3.22 -24.67 -2.52
C ALA A 138 -2.98 -23.14 -2.49
N LEU A 139 -1.97 -22.67 -1.77
CA LEU A 139 -1.57 -21.26 -1.77
C LEU A 139 -1.18 -20.75 -3.17
N LEU A 140 -0.76 -21.64 -4.08
CA LEU A 140 -0.47 -21.27 -5.47
C LEU A 140 -1.67 -20.71 -6.25
N GLU A 141 -2.89 -21.06 -5.86
CA GLU A 141 -4.09 -20.48 -6.48
C GLU A 141 -4.16 -18.97 -6.23
N HIS A 142 -3.81 -18.52 -5.03
CA HIS A 142 -3.73 -17.10 -4.72
C HIS A 142 -2.63 -16.35 -5.49
N TRP A 143 -1.63 -17.05 -6.01
CA TRP A 143 -0.67 -16.43 -6.92
C TRP A 143 -1.32 -16.02 -8.24
N LYS A 144 -2.22 -16.85 -8.78
CA LYS A 144 -3.00 -16.53 -10.00
C LYS A 144 -3.93 -15.34 -9.76
N ASP A 145 -4.52 -15.22 -8.57
CA ASP A 145 -5.41 -14.11 -8.20
C ASP A 145 -4.67 -12.76 -8.08
N THR A 146 -3.34 -12.77 -8.12
CA THR A 146 -2.57 -11.53 -8.19
C THR A 146 -2.70 -10.79 -9.52
N PHE A 147 -3.17 -11.47 -10.58
CA PHE A 147 -3.30 -10.87 -11.90
C PHE A 147 -4.70 -10.28 -12.08
N THR A 148 -4.78 -8.95 -12.06
CA THR A 148 -6.02 -8.18 -12.14
C THR A 148 -6.34 -7.72 -13.57
N VAL A 149 -5.37 -7.84 -14.47
CA VAL A 149 -5.49 -7.51 -15.91
C VAL A 149 -4.93 -8.64 -16.75
N SER A 150 -5.45 -8.82 -17.96
CA SER A 150 -5.07 -9.91 -18.85
C SER A 150 -3.73 -9.69 -19.57
N LYS A 151 -3.29 -8.43 -19.73
CA LYS A 151 -2.08 -8.07 -20.49
C LYS A 151 -1.43 -6.80 -19.94
N ALA A 152 -0.11 -6.72 -20.00
CA ALA A 152 0.64 -5.51 -19.71
C ALA A 152 0.55 -4.52 -20.89
N ASP A 153 0.12 -3.29 -20.61
CA ASP A 153 0.27 -2.16 -21.51
C ASP A 153 1.53 -1.37 -21.10
N THR A 154 2.67 -1.79 -21.65
CA THR A 154 3.98 -1.22 -21.27
C THR A 154 4.14 0.24 -21.64
N GLN A 155 3.46 0.70 -22.70
CA GLN A 155 3.51 2.10 -23.11
C GLN A 155 2.74 2.99 -22.12
N ALA A 156 1.52 2.60 -21.77
CA ALA A 156 0.73 3.32 -20.78
C ALA A 156 1.38 3.25 -19.39
N MET A 157 1.96 2.09 -19.01
CA MET A 157 2.72 1.93 -17.77
C MET A 157 3.95 2.84 -17.73
N ALA A 158 4.69 2.96 -18.81
CA ALA A 158 5.85 3.84 -18.91
C ALA A 158 5.46 5.31 -18.77
N ALA A 159 4.39 5.75 -19.44
CA ALA A 159 3.89 7.12 -19.34
C ALA A 159 3.43 7.47 -17.91
N ALA A 160 2.62 6.60 -17.29
CA ALA A 160 2.12 6.80 -15.93
C ALA A 160 3.26 6.78 -14.90
N SER A 161 4.18 5.82 -15.01
CA SER A 161 5.34 5.73 -14.11
C SER A 161 6.30 6.90 -14.28
N GLY A 162 6.48 7.38 -15.52
CA GLY A 162 7.29 8.56 -15.83
C GLY A 162 6.76 9.82 -15.18
N ALA A 163 5.44 10.04 -15.22
CA ALA A 163 4.79 11.17 -14.54
C ALA A 163 4.99 11.11 -13.02
N ILE A 164 4.73 9.95 -12.39
CA ILE A 164 4.97 9.75 -10.97
C ILE A 164 6.46 9.91 -10.64
N GLY A 165 7.36 9.36 -11.48
CA GLY A 165 8.81 9.48 -11.30
C GLY A 165 9.30 10.92 -11.34
N ALA A 166 8.79 11.73 -12.26
CA ALA A 166 9.11 13.17 -12.35
C ALA A 166 8.70 13.92 -11.06
N TRP A 167 7.52 13.62 -10.51
CA TRP A 167 7.08 14.15 -9.23
C TRP A 167 8.00 13.75 -8.07
N LEU A 168 8.41 12.48 -8.01
CA LEU A 168 9.32 12.00 -6.97
C LEU A 168 10.70 12.68 -7.07
N THR A 169 11.18 12.91 -8.30
CA THR A 169 12.44 13.63 -8.53
C THR A 169 12.33 15.09 -8.08
N LEU A 170 11.23 15.77 -8.44
CA LEU A 170 11.01 17.15 -8.03
C LEU A 170 10.93 17.28 -6.50
N TYR A 171 10.17 16.41 -5.85
CA TYR A 171 10.06 16.38 -4.40
C TYR A 171 11.43 16.14 -3.72
N TYR A 172 12.20 15.18 -4.21
CA TYR A 172 13.54 14.92 -3.71
C TYR A 172 14.46 16.12 -3.87
N THR A 173 14.38 16.84 -5.02
CA THR A 173 15.14 18.07 -5.28
C THR A 173 14.80 19.13 -4.24
N GLN A 174 13.52 19.37 -3.97
CA GLN A 174 13.10 20.32 -2.93
C GLN A 174 13.65 19.96 -1.55
N LEU A 175 13.57 18.69 -1.16
CA LEU A 175 14.13 18.24 0.12
C LEU A 175 15.64 18.48 0.22
N LYS A 176 16.39 18.36 -0.89
CA LYS A 176 17.82 18.70 -0.94
C LYS A 176 18.06 20.19 -0.81
N GLU A 177 17.31 21.03 -1.53
CA GLU A 177 17.40 22.48 -1.46
C GLU A 177 17.13 23.01 -0.06
N PHE A 178 16.17 22.42 0.66
CA PHE A 178 15.88 22.75 2.05
C PHE A 178 16.84 22.12 3.07
N GLY A 179 17.87 21.37 2.62
CA GLY A 179 18.84 20.71 3.50
C GLY A 179 18.28 19.55 4.35
N ILE A 180 17.06 19.09 4.03
CA ILE A 180 16.39 17.99 4.72
C ILE A 180 17.02 16.64 4.37
N VAL A 181 17.52 16.50 3.15
CA VAL A 181 18.24 15.33 2.64
C VAL A 181 19.64 15.74 2.25
N ARG A 182 20.66 15.03 2.75
CA ARG A 182 22.06 15.27 2.42
C ARG A 182 22.56 14.25 1.39
N GLU A 183 23.56 14.66 0.60
CA GLU A 183 24.17 13.81 -0.42
C GLU A 183 24.89 12.60 0.20
N GLY A 184 24.68 11.40 -0.38
CA GLY A 184 25.29 10.17 0.13
C GLY A 184 24.62 9.56 1.38
N GLU A 185 23.69 10.25 2.00
CA GLU A 185 22.95 9.74 3.16
C GLU A 185 21.90 8.70 2.72
N ILE A 186 22.08 7.45 3.13
CA ILE A 186 21.06 6.40 2.96
C ILE A 186 20.32 6.26 4.29
N TYR A 187 19.06 6.69 4.32
CA TYR A 187 18.21 6.66 5.53
C TYR A 187 17.65 5.27 5.79
N ARG A 188 18.53 4.25 5.97
CA ARG A 188 18.13 2.85 6.21
C ARG A 188 17.12 2.70 7.36
N ALA A 189 17.33 3.42 8.46
CA ALA A 189 16.45 3.34 9.62
C ALA A 189 15.04 3.91 9.35
N ASN A 190 14.92 4.98 8.57
CA ASN A 190 13.63 5.54 8.20
C ASN A 190 12.91 4.65 7.19
N THR A 191 13.63 4.10 6.22
CA THR A 191 13.07 3.15 5.24
C THR A 191 12.50 1.90 5.94
N ALA A 192 13.21 1.33 6.91
CA ALA A 192 12.72 0.19 7.68
C ALA A 192 11.44 0.52 8.46
N LYS A 193 11.39 1.69 9.12
CA LYS A 193 10.20 2.16 9.87
C LYS A 193 9.00 2.36 8.96
N LEU A 194 9.19 2.98 7.81
CA LEU A 194 8.15 3.19 6.81
C LEU A 194 7.65 1.89 6.22
N LEU A 195 8.54 0.94 5.96
CA LEU A 195 8.16 -0.39 5.51
C LEU A 195 7.32 -1.11 6.56
N THR A 196 7.70 -1.06 7.84
CA THR A 196 6.90 -1.62 8.93
C THR A 196 5.52 -1.00 8.99
N LEU A 197 5.44 0.33 8.93
CA LEU A 197 4.15 1.05 8.91
C LEU A 197 3.31 0.69 7.69
N SER A 198 3.93 0.66 6.51
CA SER A 198 3.27 0.26 5.26
C SER A 198 2.71 -1.16 5.32
N HIS A 199 3.46 -2.10 5.91
CA HIS A 199 2.99 -3.47 6.09
C HIS A 199 1.86 -3.57 7.10
N ALA A 200 1.92 -2.82 8.19
CA ALA A 200 0.82 -2.74 9.15
C ALA A 200 -0.46 -2.20 8.50
N MET A 201 -0.34 -1.14 7.71
CA MET A 201 -1.46 -0.58 6.94
C MET A 201 -2.01 -1.58 5.91
N ALA A 202 -1.13 -2.33 5.24
CA ALA A 202 -1.54 -3.38 4.30
C ALA A 202 -2.31 -4.50 5.01
N PHE A 203 -1.85 -4.93 6.20
CA PHE A 203 -2.54 -5.93 7.02
C PHE A 203 -3.93 -5.43 7.43
N ILE A 204 -4.05 -4.21 7.94
CA ILE A 204 -5.33 -3.61 8.33
C ILE A 204 -6.28 -3.59 7.14
N ARG A 205 -5.81 -3.18 5.95
CA ARG A 205 -6.63 -3.13 4.73
C ARG A 205 -7.02 -4.49 4.16
N SER A 206 -6.27 -5.54 4.42
CA SER A 206 -6.64 -6.90 3.99
C SER A 206 -7.60 -7.58 4.96
N SER A 207 -7.48 -7.30 6.26
CA SER A 207 -8.17 -8.01 7.33
C SER A 207 -9.21 -7.17 8.09
N TRP A 208 -9.60 -6.00 7.57
CA TRP A 208 -10.48 -5.04 8.26
C TRP A 208 -11.82 -5.60 8.71
N LYS A 209 -12.32 -6.66 8.03
CA LYS A 209 -13.57 -7.35 8.40
C LYS A 209 -13.43 -8.23 9.62
N GLU A 210 -12.23 -8.71 9.86
CA GLU A 210 -11.93 -9.67 10.91
C GLU A 210 -11.74 -8.97 12.25
N GLU A 211 -11.81 -9.73 13.34
CA GLU A 211 -11.41 -9.24 14.64
C GLU A 211 -9.88 -9.21 14.70
N ILE A 212 -9.31 -8.03 14.47
CA ILE A 212 -7.85 -7.81 14.48
C ILE A 212 -7.44 -6.95 15.67
N HIS A 213 -6.37 -7.38 16.32
CA HIS A 213 -5.76 -6.68 17.45
C HIS A 213 -4.35 -6.16 17.10
N ALA A 214 -3.87 -5.20 17.86
CA ALA A 214 -2.52 -4.66 17.70
C ALA A 214 -1.44 -5.77 17.75
N ALA A 215 -1.67 -6.84 18.53
CA ALA A 215 -0.78 -7.98 18.62
C ALA A 215 -0.66 -8.76 17.31
N ASP A 216 -1.75 -8.91 16.56
CA ASP A 216 -1.75 -9.62 15.28
C ASP A 216 -0.97 -8.85 14.23
N ILE A 217 -1.17 -7.52 14.19
CA ILE A 217 -0.45 -6.62 13.30
C ILE A 217 1.05 -6.59 13.65
N ALA A 218 1.39 -6.54 14.93
CA ALA A 218 2.77 -6.53 15.40
C ALA A 218 3.49 -7.84 15.04
N ARG A 219 2.81 -8.98 15.20
CA ARG A 219 3.30 -10.31 14.79
C ARG A 219 3.55 -10.34 13.28
N PHE A 220 2.59 -9.87 12.48
CA PHE A 220 2.73 -9.79 11.03
C PHE A 220 3.90 -8.89 10.59
N CYS A 221 4.15 -7.80 11.33
CA CYS A 221 5.24 -6.87 11.08
C CYS A 221 6.58 -7.28 11.71
N HIS A 222 6.66 -8.44 12.36
CA HIS A 222 7.86 -8.94 13.05
C HIS A 222 8.44 -7.93 14.05
N CYS A 223 7.57 -7.27 14.83
CA CYS A 223 7.97 -6.27 15.82
C CYS A 223 7.12 -6.36 17.10
N SER A 224 7.51 -5.65 18.16
CA SER A 224 6.71 -5.58 19.39
C SER A 224 5.50 -4.64 19.21
N VAL A 225 4.43 -4.89 19.97
CA VAL A 225 3.23 -4.02 20.01
C VAL A 225 3.60 -2.60 20.43
N SER A 226 4.53 -2.45 21.39
CA SER A 226 5.00 -1.15 21.84
C SER A 226 5.71 -0.38 20.72
N HIS A 227 6.59 -1.04 19.97
CA HIS A 227 7.27 -0.43 18.82
C HIS A 227 6.26 -0.01 17.74
N LEU A 228 5.32 -0.88 17.40
CA LEU A 228 4.28 -0.59 16.42
C LEU A 228 3.40 0.61 16.84
N SER A 229 2.94 0.62 18.09
CA SER A 229 2.14 1.72 18.66
C SER A 229 2.88 3.05 18.62
N HIS A 230 4.19 3.04 18.93
CA HIS A 230 5.04 4.22 18.84
C HIS A 230 5.15 4.71 17.38
N LEU A 231 5.32 3.80 16.41
CA LEU A 231 5.38 4.14 14.99
C LEU A 231 4.07 4.79 14.51
N PHE A 232 2.91 4.23 14.87
CA PHE A 232 1.61 4.79 14.53
C PHE A 232 1.43 6.19 15.13
N LYS A 233 1.70 6.35 16.44
CA LYS A 233 1.56 7.65 17.11
C LYS A 233 2.50 8.70 16.53
N LYS A 234 3.76 8.32 16.26
CA LYS A 234 4.77 9.25 15.73
C LYS A 234 4.49 9.68 14.30
N ASN A 235 4.09 8.75 13.41
CA ASN A 235 4.01 9.01 11.98
C ASN A 235 2.58 9.36 11.52
N LEU A 236 1.54 8.81 12.18
CA LEU A 236 0.14 9.02 11.80
C LEU A 236 -0.60 9.93 12.79
N GLN A 237 0.00 10.25 13.95
CA GLN A 237 -0.63 10.96 15.08
C GLN A 237 -1.91 10.26 15.59
N ARG A 238 -2.03 8.95 15.36
CA ARG A 238 -3.19 8.10 15.65
C ARG A 238 -2.76 6.80 16.32
N SER A 239 -3.67 6.20 17.07
CA SER A 239 -3.51 4.84 17.59
C SER A 239 -3.82 3.81 16.48
N ILE A 240 -3.37 2.58 16.68
CA ILE A 240 -3.68 1.44 15.78
C ILE A 240 -5.19 1.23 15.67
N THR A 241 -5.90 1.31 16.80
CA THR A 241 -7.37 1.15 16.86
C THR A 241 -8.08 2.22 16.02
N GLU A 242 -7.68 3.49 16.14
CA GLU A 242 -8.25 4.59 15.36
C GLU A 242 -8.05 4.37 13.85
N VAL A 243 -6.92 3.81 13.44
CA VAL A 243 -6.66 3.51 12.02
C VAL A 243 -7.52 2.34 11.53
N ILE A 244 -7.70 1.31 12.34
CA ILE A 244 -8.62 0.20 12.01
C ILE A 244 -10.06 0.71 11.86
N GLU A 245 -10.51 1.54 12.80
CA GLU A 245 -11.84 2.16 12.77
C GLU A 245 -12.04 3.00 11.51
N GLU A 246 -11.06 3.80 11.13
CA GLU A 246 -11.12 4.65 9.93
C GLU A 246 -11.23 3.83 8.64
N GLU A 247 -10.48 2.73 8.51
CA GLU A 247 -10.60 1.82 7.36
C GLU A 247 -12.01 1.21 7.29
N ARG A 248 -12.53 0.75 8.43
CA ARG A 248 -13.91 0.22 8.54
C ARG A 248 -14.96 1.27 8.19
N LEU A 249 -14.79 2.51 8.67
CA LEU A 249 -15.71 3.62 8.36
C LEU A 249 -15.69 3.98 6.87
N THR A 250 -14.51 3.93 6.23
CA THR A 250 -14.39 4.18 4.79
C THR A 250 -15.20 3.16 3.98
N ARG A 251 -15.19 1.89 4.39
CA ARG A 251 -16.00 0.84 3.78
C ARG A 251 -17.48 1.02 4.07
N ALA A 252 -17.83 1.34 5.32
CA ALA A 252 -19.20 1.59 5.73
C ALA A 252 -19.84 2.75 4.96
N LYS A 253 -19.12 3.84 4.74
CA LYS A 253 -19.59 4.98 3.92
C LYS A 253 -19.96 4.54 2.50
N ARG A 254 -19.14 3.70 1.86
CA ARG A 254 -19.45 3.14 0.53
C ARG A 254 -20.69 2.25 0.57
N MET A 255 -20.78 1.32 1.53
CA MET A 255 -21.97 0.45 1.66
C MET A 255 -23.24 1.25 1.93
N LEU A 256 -23.17 2.31 2.76
CA LEU A 256 -24.30 3.21 3.00
C LEU A 256 -24.74 3.96 1.74
N ALA A 257 -23.79 4.29 0.85
CA ALA A 257 -24.04 5.00 -0.41
C ALA A 257 -24.59 4.08 -1.51
N ASP A 258 -24.11 2.83 -1.56
CA ASP A 258 -24.28 1.95 -2.72
C ASP A 258 -25.29 0.82 -2.48
N THR A 259 -25.77 0.62 -1.23
CA THR A 259 -26.69 -0.47 -0.86
C THR A 259 -27.85 -0.01 0.01
N ASP A 260 -28.91 -0.85 0.05
CA ASP A 260 -30.07 -0.69 0.94
C ASP A 260 -29.97 -1.51 2.24
N MET A 261 -28.81 -2.09 2.52
CA MET A 261 -28.58 -2.87 3.74
C MET A 261 -28.92 -2.06 4.99
N ARG A 262 -29.47 -2.72 6.01
CA ARG A 262 -29.73 -2.06 7.30
C ARG A 262 -28.41 -1.56 7.92
N VAL A 263 -28.49 -0.48 8.66
CA VAL A 263 -27.30 0.12 9.33
C VAL A 263 -26.61 -0.89 10.26
N THR A 264 -27.41 -1.72 10.94
CA THR A 264 -26.91 -2.82 11.78
C THR A 264 -26.13 -3.86 11.00
N ASP A 265 -26.64 -4.24 9.82
CA ASP A 265 -26.01 -5.25 8.97
C ASP A 265 -24.70 -4.71 8.36
N ILE A 266 -24.66 -3.41 8.01
CA ILE A 266 -23.44 -2.73 7.57
C ILE A 266 -22.39 -2.69 8.70
N ALA A 267 -22.82 -2.40 9.94
CA ALA A 267 -21.90 -2.42 11.09
C ALA A 267 -21.22 -3.78 11.22
N MET A 268 -21.99 -4.86 11.21
CA MET A 268 -21.47 -6.23 11.30
C MET A 268 -20.58 -6.57 10.09
N ALA A 269 -21.01 -6.24 8.88
CA ALA A 269 -20.25 -6.47 7.65
C ALA A 269 -18.93 -5.67 7.61
N CYS A 270 -18.84 -4.56 8.35
CA CYS A 270 -17.64 -3.76 8.50
C CYS A 270 -16.77 -4.16 9.70
N GLY A 271 -17.06 -5.28 10.36
CA GLY A 271 -16.25 -5.80 11.47
C GLY A 271 -16.47 -5.11 12.81
N PHE A 272 -17.56 -4.34 12.97
CA PHE A 272 -17.95 -3.81 14.29
C PHE A 272 -18.79 -4.86 15.01
N GLY A 273 -18.34 -5.30 16.18
CA GLY A 273 -19.06 -6.29 16.98
C GLY A 273 -20.35 -5.73 17.65
N ASP A 274 -20.47 -4.39 17.77
CA ASP A 274 -21.62 -3.70 18.33
C ASP A 274 -22.09 -2.55 17.42
N PRO A 275 -23.34 -2.59 16.94
CA PRO A 275 -23.94 -1.54 16.12
C PRO A 275 -24.05 -0.17 16.83
N ASN A 276 -24.16 -0.14 18.16
CA ASN A 276 -24.19 1.11 18.91
C ASN A 276 -22.82 1.76 18.92
N TYR A 277 -21.77 0.96 19.15
CA TYR A 277 -20.39 1.43 19.04
C TYR A 277 -20.07 1.91 17.62
N PHE A 278 -20.48 1.17 16.60
CA PHE A 278 -20.38 1.62 15.21
C PHE A 278 -21.00 3.01 14.99
N SER A 279 -22.24 3.21 15.45
CA SER A 279 -22.95 4.47 15.29
C SER A 279 -22.24 5.64 15.98
N PHE A 280 -21.67 5.39 17.17
CA PHE A 280 -20.85 6.34 17.90
C PHE A 280 -19.56 6.70 17.13
N VAL A 281 -18.79 5.71 16.69
CA VAL A 281 -17.54 5.91 15.93
C VAL A 281 -17.82 6.60 14.59
N PHE A 282 -18.90 6.19 13.91
CA PHE A 282 -19.30 6.79 12.64
C PHE A 282 -19.66 8.28 12.80
N ARG A 283 -20.44 8.63 13.83
CA ARG A 283 -20.78 10.04 14.14
C ARG A 283 -19.54 10.85 14.50
N ARG A 284 -18.62 10.29 15.28
CA ARG A 284 -17.34 10.93 15.64
C ARG A 284 -16.50 11.22 14.40
N GLY A 285 -16.43 10.28 13.44
CA GLY A 285 -15.59 10.40 12.24
C GLY A 285 -16.22 11.09 11.04
N SER A 286 -17.56 11.27 11.01
CA SER A 286 -18.28 11.89 9.89
C SER A 286 -19.14 13.10 10.26
N GLY A 287 -19.26 13.43 11.55
CA GLY A 287 -20.10 14.51 12.05
C GLY A 287 -21.60 14.20 12.09
N MET A 288 -22.06 13.07 11.56
CA MET A 288 -23.47 12.68 11.47
C MET A 288 -23.67 11.19 11.69
N THR A 289 -24.92 10.79 12.00
CA THR A 289 -25.27 9.37 12.16
C THR A 289 -25.22 8.63 10.80
N PRO A 290 -25.03 7.29 10.79
CA PRO A 290 -25.05 6.49 9.57
C PRO A 290 -26.33 6.68 8.75
N SER A 291 -27.49 6.74 9.42
CA SER A 291 -28.79 6.96 8.75
C SER A 291 -28.90 8.34 8.14
N ALA A 292 -28.43 9.40 8.83
CA ALA A 292 -28.39 10.76 8.31
C ALA A 292 -27.43 10.87 7.11
N PHE A 293 -26.27 10.20 7.17
CA PHE A 293 -25.32 10.14 6.06
C PHE A 293 -25.95 9.51 4.82
N ARG A 294 -26.64 8.36 4.96
CA ARG A 294 -27.36 7.73 3.86
C ARG A 294 -28.42 8.65 3.26
N ALA A 295 -29.22 9.33 4.10
CA ALA A 295 -30.23 10.26 3.65
C ALA A 295 -29.67 11.46 2.88
N SER A 296 -28.52 11.98 3.31
CA SER A 296 -27.84 13.11 2.64
C SER A 296 -27.36 12.75 1.24
N ILE A 297 -26.76 11.55 1.07
CA ILE A 297 -26.31 11.08 -0.25
C ILE A 297 -27.48 10.85 -1.20
N ARG A 298 -28.57 10.26 -0.72
CA ARG A 298 -29.77 10.02 -1.53
C ARG A 298 -30.41 11.33 -1.99
N LYS A 299 -30.46 12.34 -1.13
CA LYS A 299 -30.93 13.69 -1.52
C LYS A 299 -30.01 14.33 -2.56
N GLY A 300 -28.69 14.20 -2.43
CA GLY A 300 -27.73 14.73 -3.40
C GLY A 300 -27.73 14.01 -4.76
N ARG A 301 -28.12 12.72 -4.80
CA ARG A 301 -28.29 11.96 -6.05
C ARG A 301 -29.66 12.23 -6.72
N ALA A 302 -30.62 12.78 -6.01
CA ALA A 302 -31.99 13.07 -6.52
C ALA A 302 -32.14 14.50 -7.07
N LEU A 303 -31.06 15.29 -7.14
CA LEU A 303 -31.04 16.57 -7.84
C LEU A 303 -30.70 16.32 -9.32
N PRO A 304 -31.54 16.81 -10.26
CA PRO A 304 -31.39 16.56 -11.70
C PRO A 304 -30.11 17.15 -12.29
#